data_f539de7c5e6bd0674a760c0140c45c77
#
_entry.id   f539de7c5e6bd0674a760c0140c45c77
#
_cell.length_a   1.000
_cell.length_b   1.000
_cell.length_c   1.000
_cell.angle_alpha   90.00
_cell.angle_beta   90.00
_cell.angle_gamma   90.00
#
_symmetry.space_group_name_H-M   'P 1'
#
loop_
_entity.id
_entity.type
_entity.pdbx_description
1 polymer ?
#
loop_
_entity_poly.entity_id
_entity_poly.type
_entity_poly.pdbx_seq_one_letter_code
_entity_poly.pdbx_strand_id
1 'polypeptide(L)'
;MGKVDDNKKLKMNTLLQTAFDLFTGKGFAKTTVSDIVNQAGLAKGTFYLYFKDKYDLRDKLIAYKACQLFDDAHKQLEETEINSLEEEILFLTDYIIDRFQKQQSLLKFLSKNLSWGVFQDAVGTGSVVSRQFYDHYRNSLVKYNVNCENPDLLLFTLIELISSTSYNCILHEKPVSMEEYKPYLHKSLKKVYEVFVLSLIHI
;
A
#
# COMPACT_ATOMS: atom_id res chain seq x y z
N MET A 1 -17.15 0.31 22.01
CA MET A 1 -15.94 1.12 21.83
C MET A 1 -16.15 2.45 22.53
N GLY A 2 -15.26 2.89 23.40
CA GLY A 2 -15.52 4.04 24.27
C GLY A 2 -15.08 5.35 23.62
N LYS A 3 -15.80 6.44 23.93
CA LYS A 3 -15.55 7.84 23.47
C LYS A 3 -14.07 8.30 23.61
N VAL A 4 -13.31 7.66 24.51
CA VAL A 4 -11.88 7.92 24.75
C VAL A 4 -11.01 7.29 23.64
N ASP A 5 -11.37 6.11 23.18
CA ASP A 5 -10.61 5.40 22.11
C ASP A 5 -10.84 6.06 20.75
N ASP A 6 -12.06 6.55 20.49
CA ASP A 6 -12.38 7.29 19.28
C ASP A 6 -11.59 8.61 19.23
N ASN A 7 -11.44 9.29 20.35
CA ASN A 7 -10.67 10.53 20.45
C ASN A 7 -9.15 10.31 20.25
N LYS A 8 -8.62 9.18 20.74
CA LYS A 8 -7.22 8.79 20.49
C LYS A 8 -6.98 8.51 19.01
N LYS A 9 -7.85 7.72 18.39
CA LYS A 9 -7.78 7.37 16.96
C LYS A 9 -7.88 8.61 16.08
N LEU A 10 -8.79 9.53 16.42
CA LEU A 10 -8.95 10.81 15.71
C LEU A 10 -7.65 11.64 15.75
N LYS A 11 -7.05 11.84 16.94
CA LYS A 11 -5.81 12.61 17.09
C LYS A 11 -4.64 11.97 16.34
N MET A 12 -4.50 10.65 16.39
CA MET A 12 -3.48 9.92 15.64
C MET A 12 -3.66 10.11 14.14
N ASN A 13 -4.89 9.96 13.62
CA ASN A 13 -5.18 10.14 12.19
C ASN A 13 -4.94 11.59 11.75
N THR A 14 -5.26 12.58 12.58
CA THR A 14 -4.97 14.00 12.31
C THR A 14 -3.46 14.23 12.17
N LEU A 15 -2.64 13.67 13.08
CA LEU A 15 -1.16 13.75 12.98
C LEU A 15 -0.64 13.09 11.72
N LEU A 16 -1.13 11.88 11.37
CA LEU A 16 -0.73 11.15 10.17
C LEU A 16 -1.08 11.93 8.90
N GLN A 17 -2.31 12.46 8.79
CA GLN A 17 -2.71 13.22 7.62
C GLN A 17 -1.93 14.53 7.48
N THR A 18 -1.77 15.27 8.57
CA THR A 18 -0.97 16.51 8.60
C THR A 18 0.49 16.26 8.20
N ALA A 19 1.07 15.16 8.70
CA ALA A 19 2.43 14.76 8.33
C ALA A 19 2.54 14.39 6.85
N PHE A 20 1.55 13.69 6.30
CA PHE A 20 1.49 13.39 4.86
C PHE A 20 1.54 14.66 4.01
N ASP A 21 0.69 15.64 4.33
CA ASP A 21 0.60 16.90 3.60
C ASP A 21 1.92 17.69 3.67
N LEU A 22 2.54 17.75 4.85
CA LEU A 22 3.83 18.40 5.05
C LEU A 22 4.99 17.67 4.37
N PHE A 23 5.04 16.34 4.44
CA PHE A 23 6.11 15.55 3.83
C PHE A 23 6.05 15.61 2.31
N THR A 24 4.84 15.63 1.74
CA THR A 24 4.66 15.72 0.28
C THR A 24 4.79 17.15 -0.26
N GLY A 25 4.42 18.16 0.51
CA GLY A 25 4.52 19.58 0.12
C GLY A 25 5.87 20.20 0.44
N LYS A 26 6.27 20.25 1.72
CA LYS A 26 7.49 20.89 2.21
C LYS A 26 8.73 19.98 2.11
N GLY A 27 8.50 18.67 2.09
CA GLY A 27 9.52 17.62 2.11
C GLY A 27 9.86 17.13 3.52
N PHE A 28 10.17 15.83 3.62
CA PHE A 28 10.47 15.17 4.89
C PHE A 28 11.61 15.84 5.68
N ALA A 29 12.74 16.16 5.00
CA ALA A 29 13.91 16.75 5.66
C ALA A 29 13.61 18.10 6.33
N LYS A 30 12.80 18.94 5.66
CA LYS A 30 12.47 20.30 6.11
C LYS A 30 11.31 20.36 7.09
N THR A 31 10.60 19.25 7.35
CA THR A 31 9.48 19.18 8.28
C THR A 31 9.94 18.82 9.67
N THR A 32 9.51 19.56 10.68
CA THR A 32 9.78 19.32 12.10
C THR A 32 8.55 18.76 12.81
N VAL A 33 8.74 18.13 13.99
CA VAL A 33 7.61 17.74 14.86
C VAL A 33 6.76 18.95 15.26
N SER A 34 7.40 20.11 15.48
CA SER A 34 6.69 21.35 15.80
C SER A 34 5.80 21.82 14.65
N ASP A 35 6.26 21.73 13.39
CA ASP A 35 5.43 22.04 12.23
C ASP A 35 4.18 21.14 12.20
N ILE A 36 4.36 19.83 12.43
CA ILE A 36 3.27 18.86 12.39
C ILE A 36 2.21 19.15 13.46
N VAL A 37 2.63 19.32 14.71
CA VAL A 37 1.67 19.54 15.81
C VAL A 37 0.98 20.89 15.72
N ASN A 38 1.68 21.94 15.30
CA ASN A 38 1.12 23.27 15.10
C ASN A 38 0.03 23.25 14.01
N GLN A 39 0.32 22.62 12.86
CA GLN A 39 -0.65 22.51 11.77
C GLN A 39 -1.82 21.57 12.13
N ALA A 40 -1.56 20.52 12.93
CA ALA A 40 -2.59 19.61 13.43
C ALA A 40 -3.46 20.23 14.55
N GLY A 41 -3.10 21.39 15.10
CA GLY A 41 -3.79 22.01 16.24
C GLY A 41 -3.65 21.19 17.53
N LEU A 42 -2.51 20.48 17.72
CA LEU A 42 -2.28 19.59 18.85
C LEU A 42 -1.03 20.00 19.65
N ALA A 43 -1.03 19.66 20.94
CA ALA A 43 0.14 19.89 21.78
C ALA A 43 1.28 18.91 21.42
N LYS A 44 2.54 19.36 21.56
CA LYS A 44 3.73 18.54 21.29
C LYS A 44 3.77 17.25 22.13
N GLY A 45 3.28 17.29 23.37
CA GLY A 45 3.14 16.10 24.22
C GLY A 45 2.20 15.05 23.63
N THR A 46 1.14 15.49 22.89
CA THR A 46 0.23 14.57 22.19
C THR A 46 0.94 13.76 21.10
N PHE A 47 1.88 14.36 20.39
CA PHE A 47 2.68 13.67 19.40
C PHE A 47 3.44 12.47 20.01
N TYR A 48 4.13 12.71 21.13
CA TYR A 48 4.95 11.70 21.80
C TYR A 48 4.15 10.59 22.50
N LEU A 49 2.83 10.72 22.60
CA LEU A 49 1.97 9.60 23.02
C LEU A 49 1.80 8.54 21.91
N TYR A 50 2.01 8.92 20.64
CA TYR A 50 1.78 8.03 19.48
C TYR A 50 3.06 7.66 18.74
N PHE A 51 4.06 8.56 18.72
CA PHE A 51 5.25 8.45 17.89
C PHE A 51 6.48 8.81 18.72
N LYS A 52 7.54 8.00 18.58
CA LYS A 52 8.84 8.25 19.23
C LYS A 52 9.51 9.52 18.68
N ASP A 53 9.47 9.66 17.38
CA ASP A 53 10.06 10.76 16.64
C ASP A 53 9.42 10.90 15.23
N LYS A 54 9.97 11.78 14.41
CA LYS A 54 9.53 12.03 13.05
C LYS A 54 9.74 10.81 12.12
N TYR A 55 10.74 9.98 12.37
CA TYR A 55 11.02 8.80 11.58
C TYR A 55 10.02 7.68 11.89
N ASP A 56 9.74 7.43 13.17
CA ASP A 56 8.68 6.50 13.61
C ASP A 56 7.30 6.90 13.03
N LEU A 57 6.99 8.21 13.04
CA LEU A 57 5.77 8.70 12.41
C LEU A 57 5.77 8.44 10.89
N ARG A 58 6.89 8.69 10.18
CA ARG A 58 7.00 8.43 8.74
C ARG A 58 6.76 6.96 8.43
N ASP A 59 7.39 6.06 9.16
CA ASP A 59 7.31 4.62 8.89
C ASP A 59 5.87 4.10 9.13
N LYS A 60 5.24 4.54 10.22
CA LYS A 60 3.82 4.27 10.47
C LYS A 60 2.89 4.91 9.42
N LEU A 61 3.23 6.10 8.93
CA LEU A 61 2.44 6.78 7.89
C LEU A 61 2.52 6.03 6.55
N ILE A 62 3.69 5.49 6.18
CA ILE A 62 3.86 4.67 4.98
C ILE A 62 2.94 3.45 5.06
N ALA A 63 3.02 2.69 6.15
CA ALA A 63 2.16 1.54 6.38
C ALA A 63 0.67 1.93 6.34
N TYR A 64 0.29 3.00 7.02
CA TYR A 64 -1.09 3.49 7.06
C TYR A 64 -1.63 3.86 5.66
N LYS A 65 -0.84 4.58 4.85
CA LYS A 65 -1.23 4.96 3.49
C LYS A 65 -1.29 3.77 2.52
N ALA A 66 -0.36 2.83 2.63
CA ALA A 66 -0.41 1.60 1.85
C ALA A 66 -1.67 0.79 2.19
N CYS A 67 -1.96 0.62 3.48
CA CYS A 67 -3.13 -0.10 3.93
C CYS A 67 -4.44 0.58 3.48
N GLN A 68 -4.55 1.91 3.58
CA GLN A 68 -5.72 2.63 3.07
C GLN A 68 -5.93 2.36 1.57
N LEU A 69 -4.85 2.36 0.78
CA LEU A 69 -4.93 2.10 -0.65
C LEU A 69 -5.47 0.69 -0.94
N PHE A 70 -5.01 -0.31 -0.18
CA PHE A 70 -5.49 -1.70 -0.32
C PHE A 70 -6.91 -1.88 0.20
N ASP A 71 -7.29 -1.28 1.33
CA ASP A 71 -8.65 -1.34 1.86
C ASP A 71 -9.67 -0.72 0.88
N ASP A 72 -9.31 0.41 0.26
CA ASP A 72 -10.16 1.05 -0.75
C ASP A 72 -10.28 0.17 -2.02
N ALA A 73 -9.16 -0.43 -2.45
CA ALA A 73 -9.15 -1.36 -3.58
C ALA A 73 -10.01 -2.59 -3.30
N HIS A 74 -9.94 -3.12 -2.08
CA HIS A 74 -10.68 -4.30 -1.67
C HIS A 74 -12.20 -4.05 -1.62
N LYS A 75 -12.64 -2.90 -1.12
CA LYS A 75 -14.07 -2.53 -1.15
C LYS A 75 -14.62 -2.51 -2.58
N GLN A 76 -13.83 -2.01 -3.54
CA GLN A 76 -14.24 -2.04 -4.94
C GLN A 76 -14.23 -3.45 -5.53
N LEU A 77 -13.31 -4.30 -5.06
CA LEU A 77 -13.26 -5.70 -5.44
C LEU A 77 -14.53 -6.45 -5.00
N GLU A 78 -15.05 -6.18 -3.79
CA GLU A 78 -16.28 -6.80 -3.27
C GLU A 78 -17.53 -6.46 -4.11
N GLU A 79 -17.51 -5.34 -4.81
CA GLU A 79 -18.58 -4.88 -5.70
C GLU A 79 -18.42 -5.39 -7.15
N THR A 80 -17.33 -6.14 -7.43
CA THR A 80 -16.97 -6.59 -8.78
C THR A 80 -17.01 -8.12 -8.85
N GLU A 81 -17.58 -8.66 -9.92
CA GLU A 81 -17.57 -10.09 -10.16
C GLU A 81 -16.18 -10.54 -10.63
N ILE A 82 -15.46 -11.25 -9.77
CA ILE A 82 -14.11 -11.77 -9.98
C ILE A 82 -14.11 -13.28 -9.75
N ASN A 83 -13.62 -14.03 -10.72
CA ASN A 83 -13.72 -15.49 -10.78
C ASN A 83 -12.40 -16.23 -10.55
N SER A 84 -11.27 -15.52 -10.50
CA SER A 84 -9.96 -16.11 -10.30
C SER A 84 -9.00 -15.17 -9.55
N LEU A 85 -7.96 -15.74 -8.94
CA LEU A 85 -6.90 -14.95 -8.30
C LEU A 85 -6.13 -14.10 -9.34
N GLU A 86 -5.98 -14.59 -10.56
CA GLU A 86 -5.36 -13.83 -11.65
C GLU A 86 -6.15 -12.55 -11.96
N GLU A 87 -7.49 -12.67 -12.11
CA GLU A 87 -8.36 -11.51 -12.32
C GLU A 87 -8.31 -10.54 -11.13
N GLU A 88 -8.29 -11.06 -9.89
CA GLU A 88 -8.16 -10.25 -8.68
C GLU A 88 -6.85 -9.45 -8.66
N ILE A 89 -5.72 -10.08 -8.97
CA ILE A 89 -4.41 -9.42 -9.08
C ILE A 89 -4.44 -8.28 -10.11
N LEU A 90 -5.00 -8.54 -11.28
CA LEU A 90 -5.09 -7.52 -12.34
C LEU A 90 -6.01 -6.36 -11.93
N PHE A 91 -7.17 -6.65 -11.36
CA PHE A 91 -8.09 -5.65 -10.85
C PHE A 91 -7.45 -4.74 -9.79
N LEU A 92 -6.81 -5.34 -8.78
CA LEU A 92 -6.13 -4.59 -7.73
C LEU A 92 -4.98 -3.75 -8.31
N THR A 93 -4.23 -4.30 -9.27
CA THR A 93 -3.16 -3.56 -9.97
C THR A 93 -3.71 -2.34 -10.69
N ASP A 94 -4.79 -2.49 -11.44
CA ASP A 94 -5.43 -1.38 -12.17
C ASP A 94 -5.95 -0.31 -11.24
N TYR A 95 -6.61 -0.70 -10.16
CA TYR A 95 -7.09 0.24 -9.14
C TYR A 95 -5.95 1.04 -8.52
N ILE A 96 -4.85 0.38 -8.14
CA ILE A 96 -3.67 1.03 -7.55
C ILE A 96 -3.03 2.01 -8.53
N ILE A 97 -2.86 1.60 -9.80
CA ILE A 97 -2.31 2.46 -10.85
C ILE A 97 -3.18 3.69 -11.06
N ASP A 98 -4.49 3.54 -11.17
CA ASP A 98 -5.44 4.64 -11.33
C ASP A 98 -5.39 5.61 -10.14
N ARG A 99 -5.26 5.10 -8.92
CA ARG A 99 -5.07 5.94 -7.72
C ARG A 99 -3.77 6.71 -7.77
N PHE A 100 -2.68 6.09 -8.20
CA PHE A 100 -1.37 6.74 -8.34
C PHE A 100 -1.35 7.79 -9.44
N GLN A 101 -2.02 7.57 -10.57
CA GLN A 101 -2.17 8.57 -11.62
C GLN A 101 -2.95 9.79 -11.14
N LYS A 102 -4.04 9.57 -10.39
CA LYS A 102 -4.86 10.65 -9.79
C LYS A 102 -4.16 11.37 -8.65
N GLN A 103 -3.30 10.68 -7.90
CA GLN A 103 -2.62 11.23 -6.72
C GLN A 103 -1.11 10.93 -6.74
N GLN A 104 -0.37 11.64 -7.60
CA GLN A 104 1.07 11.45 -7.77
C GLN A 104 1.89 11.70 -6.49
N SER A 105 1.38 12.53 -5.55
CA SER A 105 2.00 12.74 -4.24
C SER A 105 2.03 11.45 -3.41
N LEU A 106 0.96 10.64 -3.49
CA LEU A 106 0.89 9.33 -2.83
C LEU A 106 1.91 8.36 -3.45
N LEU A 107 1.98 8.30 -4.79
CA LEU A 107 2.97 7.47 -5.48
C LEU A 107 4.40 7.87 -5.07
N LYS A 108 4.75 9.16 -5.12
CA LYS A 108 6.07 9.66 -4.73
C LYS A 108 6.41 9.35 -3.27
N PHE A 109 5.41 9.40 -2.39
CA PHE A 109 5.60 9.11 -0.98
C PHE A 109 5.81 7.61 -0.73
N LEU A 110 4.97 6.74 -1.30
CA LEU A 110 5.05 5.31 -1.11
C LEU A 110 6.26 4.69 -1.81
N SER A 111 6.50 4.97 -3.08
CA SER A 111 7.56 4.34 -3.87
C SER A 111 8.98 4.58 -3.36
N LYS A 112 9.22 5.72 -2.70
CA LYS A 112 10.53 6.03 -2.11
C LYS A 112 10.77 5.35 -0.76
N ASN A 113 9.73 4.90 -0.11
CA ASN A 113 9.76 4.54 1.30
C ASN A 113 9.17 3.14 1.57
N LEU A 114 8.36 2.61 0.66
CA LEU A 114 7.80 1.27 0.80
C LEU A 114 8.83 0.25 0.34
N SER A 115 9.56 -0.31 1.29
CA SER A 115 10.33 -1.53 1.07
C SER A 115 9.57 -2.73 1.60
N TRP A 116 9.91 -3.93 1.12
CA TRP A 116 9.36 -5.18 1.66
C TRP A 116 9.54 -5.30 3.18
N GLY A 117 10.67 -4.81 3.72
CA GLY A 117 10.92 -4.76 5.16
C GLY A 117 9.91 -3.90 5.90
N VAL A 118 9.61 -2.69 5.40
CA VAL A 118 8.58 -1.80 5.99
C VAL A 118 7.20 -2.45 5.90
N PHE A 119 6.90 -3.15 4.80
CA PHE A 119 5.65 -3.90 4.65
C PHE A 119 5.57 -5.05 5.64
N GLN A 120 6.63 -5.87 5.77
CA GLN A 120 6.69 -6.97 6.75
C GLN A 120 6.62 -6.48 8.20
N ASP A 121 7.33 -5.42 8.54
CA ASP A 121 7.25 -4.81 9.87
C ASP A 121 5.83 -4.30 10.17
N ALA A 122 5.17 -3.72 9.19
CA ALA A 122 3.78 -3.30 9.32
C ALA A 122 2.82 -4.48 9.55
N VAL A 123 3.05 -5.61 8.88
CA VAL A 123 2.32 -6.87 9.09
C VAL A 123 2.68 -7.51 10.43
N GLY A 124 3.97 -7.51 10.80
CA GLY A 124 4.51 -8.18 12.00
C GLY A 124 4.26 -7.40 13.30
N THR A 125 4.32 -6.07 13.29
CA THR A 125 4.16 -5.23 14.49
C THR A 125 2.70 -4.94 14.87
N GLY A 126 1.75 -5.54 14.16
CA GLY A 126 0.37 -5.57 14.63
C GLY A 126 -0.46 -4.33 14.32
N SER A 127 -0.16 -3.58 13.28
CA SER A 127 -1.20 -2.71 12.75
C SER A 127 -2.31 -3.62 12.20
N VAL A 128 -3.50 -3.48 12.75
CA VAL A 128 -4.68 -4.30 12.38
C VAL A 128 -4.89 -4.29 10.86
N VAL A 129 -4.57 -3.20 10.21
CA VAL A 129 -4.82 -2.94 8.78
C VAL A 129 -3.84 -3.70 7.86
N SER A 130 -2.55 -3.76 8.22
CA SER A 130 -1.55 -4.51 7.42
C SER A 130 -1.80 -6.02 7.46
N ARG A 131 -2.24 -6.50 8.61
CA ARG A 131 -2.63 -7.90 8.79
C ARG A 131 -3.85 -8.24 7.95
N GLN A 132 -4.85 -7.35 7.88
CA GLN A 132 -6.05 -7.54 7.06
C GLN A 132 -5.73 -7.73 5.58
N PHE A 133 -4.80 -6.92 5.01
CA PHE A 133 -4.37 -7.09 3.62
C PHE A 133 -3.72 -8.47 3.36
N TYR A 134 -2.79 -8.87 4.22
CA TYR A 134 -2.13 -10.17 4.09
C TYR A 134 -3.11 -11.34 4.28
N ASP A 135 -3.97 -11.25 5.28
CA ASP A 135 -5.01 -12.25 5.54
C ASP A 135 -5.97 -12.34 4.35
N HIS A 136 -6.34 -11.19 3.75
CA HIS A 136 -7.17 -11.18 2.54
C HIS A 136 -6.50 -11.92 1.38
N TYR A 137 -5.25 -11.60 1.07
CA TYR A 137 -4.47 -12.30 0.05
C TYR A 137 -4.41 -13.81 0.28
N ARG A 138 -4.15 -14.25 1.52
CA ARG A 138 -4.13 -15.67 1.89
C ARG A 138 -5.52 -16.32 1.72
N ASN A 139 -6.57 -15.61 2.08
CA ASN A 139 -7.94 -16.08 1.89
C ASN A 139 -8.33 -16.18 0.40
N SER A 140 -7.83 -15.28 -0.45
CA SER A 140 -8.06 -15.36 -1.91
C SER A 140 -7.41 -16.60 -2.53
N LEU A 141 -6.21 -16.99 -2.08
CA LEU A 141 -5.60 -18.27 -2.49
C LEU A 141 -6.51 -19.46 -2.17
N VAL A 142 -7.08 -19.47 -0.97
CA VAL A 142 -8.01 -20.54 -0.54
C VAL A 142 -9.33 -20.47 -1.33
N LYS A 143 -9.92 -19.29 -1.45
CA LYS A 143 -11.19 -19.04 -2.15
C LYS A 143 -11.16 -19.56 -3.59
N TYR A 144 -10.06 -19.31 -4.31
CA TYR A 144 -9.89 -19.71 -5.70
C TYR A 144 -9.20 -21.08 -5.85
N ASN A 145 -8.98 -21.80 -4.75
CA ASN A 145 -8.31 -23.11 -4.74
C ASN A 145 -6.97 -23.10 -5.48
N VAL A 146 -6.14 -22.07 -5.25
CA VAL A 146 -4.85 -21.88 -5.91
C VAL A 146 -3.77 -22.60 -5.12
N ASN A 147 -3.11 -23.57 -5.75
CA ASN A 147 -1.92 -24.23 -5.22
C ASN A 147 -0.68 -23.41 -5.58
N CYS A 148 -0.22 -22.56 -4.67
CA CYS A 148 0.94 -21.70 -4.85
C CYS A 148 2.14 -22.25 -4.06
N GLU A 149 3.27 -22.48 -4.73
CA GLU A 149 4.47 -23.04 -4.12
C GLU A 149 5.03 -22.13 -3.01
N ASN A 150 5.08 -20.83 -3.25
CA ASN A 150 5.54 -19.84 -2.27
C ASN A 150 4.70 -18.55 -2.34
N PRO A 151 3.58 -18.48 -1.59
CA PRO A 151 2.69 -17.33 -1.62
C PRO A 151 3.34 -15.99 -1.26
N ASP A 152 4.26 -16.00 -0.31
CA ASP A 152 4.92 -14.77 0.15
C ASP A 152 5.87 -14.22 -0.90
N LEU A 153 6.57 -15.09 -1.59
CA LEU A 153 7.47 -14.71 -2.68
C LEU A 153 6.68 -14.24 -3.92
N LEU A 154 5.52 -14.86 -4.20
CA LEU A 154 4.61 -14.37 -5.25
C LEU A 154 4.16 -12.95 -4.93
N LEU A 155 3.62 -12.70 -3.73
CA LEU A 155 3.16 -11.37 -3.31
C LEU A 155 4.29 -10.33 -3.39
N PHE A 156 5.47 -10.67 -2.87
CA PHE A 156 6.66 -9.83 -2.97
C PHE A 156 6.99 -9.47 -4.42
N THR A 157 7.05 -10.47 -5.30
CA THR A 157 7.41 -10.27 -6.71
C THR A 157 6.40 -9.38 -7.44
N LEU A 158 5.10 -9.58 -7.17
CA LEU A 158 4.03 -8.74 -7.73
C LEU A 158 4.15 -7.29 -7.27
N ILE A 159 4.32 -7.05 -5.98
CA ILE A 159 4.45 -5.69 -5.40
C ILE A 159 5.67 -4.97 -5.99
N GLU A 160 6.84 -5.62 -6.03
CA GLU A 160 8.06 -5.02 -6.56
C GLU A 160 7.94 -4.74 -8.07
N LEU A 161 7.37 -5.67 -8.84
CA LEU A 161 7.17 -5.47 -10.27
C LEU A 161 6.24 -4.28 -10.53
N ILE A 162 5.08 -4.21 -9.87
CA ILE A 162 4.11 -3.14 -10.06
C ILE A 162 4.69 -1.79 -9.64
N SER A 163 5.25 -1.70 -8.44
CA SER A 163 5.72 -0.44 -7.87
C SER A 163 6.91 0.13 -8.64
N SER A 164 7.91 -0.71 -8.96
CA SER A 164 9.14 -0.26 -9.62
C SER A 164 8.90 0.16 -11.07
N THR A 165 8.09 -0.58 -11.81
CA THR A 165 7.88 -0.31 -13.24
C THR A 165 6.88 0.81 -13.49
N SER A 166 5.84 0.94 -12.64
CA SER A 166 4.81 1.97 -12.81
C SER A 166 5.30 3.37 -12.45
N TYR A 167 6.27 3.49 -11.55
CA TYR A 167 6.75 4.79 -11.05
C TYR A 167 7.17 5.74 -12.16
N ASN A 168 8.08 5.30 -13.03
CA ASN A 168 8.61 6.12 -14.11
C ASN A 168 7.58 6.36 -15.22
N CYS A 169 6.74 5.38 -15.52
CA CYS A 169 5.67 5.50 -16.51
C CYS A 169 4.62 6.54 -16.08
N ILE A 170 4.25 6.58 -14.78
CA ILE A 170 3.24 7.52 -14.26
C ILE A 170 3.81 8.93 -14.11
N LEU A 171 5.04 9.08 -13.57
CA LEU A 171 5.56 10.39 -13.23
C LEU A 171 6.34 11.10 -14.36
N HIS A 172 6.89 10.34 -15.28
CA HIS A 172 7.83 10.84 -16.27
C HIS A 172 7.51 10.39 -17.70
N GLU A 173 6.49 9.56 -17.87
CA GLU A 173 6.13 8.91 -19.16
C GLU A 173 7.36 8.22 -19.81
N LYS A 174 8.17 7.56 -19.00
CA LYS A 174 9.41 6.90 -19.42
C LYS A 174 9.50 5.46 -18.92
N PRO A 175 9.90 4.51 -19.80
CA PRO A 175 10.25 4.69 -21.22
C PRO A 175 9.03 5.00 -22.11
N VAL A 176 7.82 4.73 -21.62
CA VAL A 176 6.53 5.00 -22.29
C VAL A 176 5.49 5.49 -21.27
N SER A 177 4.33 5.96 -21.72
CA SER A 177 3.22 6.32 -20.84
C SER A 177 2.67 5.10 -20.09
N MET A 178 1.90 5.32 -19.02
CA MET A 178 1.27 4.22 -18.28
C MET A 178 0.22 3.50 -19.13
N GLU A 179 -0.48 4.21 -20.01
CA GLU A 179 -1.45 3.65 -20.95
C GLU A 179 -0.80 2.66 -21.92
N GLU A 180 0.36 3.02 -22.46
CA GLU A 180 1.12 2.13 -23.35
C GLU A 180 1.74 0.95 -22.60
N TYR A 181 2.17 1.16 -21.34
CA TYR A 181 2.81 0.13 -20.55
C TYR A 181 1.84 -0.90 -19.95
N LYS A 182 0.64 -0.49 -19.57
CA LYS A 182 -0.36 -1.30 -18.86
C LYS A 182 -0.61 -2.68 -19.49
N PRO A 183 -0.77 -2.82 -20.83
CA PRO A 183 -0.94 -4.15 -21.44
C PRO A 183 0.27 -5.08 -21.27
N TYR A 184 1.48 -4.53 -21.24
CA TYR A 184 2.69 -5.32 -21.01
C TYR A 184 2.83 -5.72 -19.54
N LEU A 185 2.48 -4.81 -18.62
CA LEU A 185 2.45 -5.11 -17.19
C LEU A 185 1.48 -6.26 -16.90
N HIS A 186 0.26 -6.23 -17.46
CA HIS A 186 -0.71 -7.31 -17.31
C HIS A 186 -0.16 -8.66 -17.80
N LYS A 187 0.47 -8.69 -18.98
CA LYS A 187 1.11 -9.91 -19.50
C LYS A 187 2.21 -10.40 -18.57
N SER A 188 3.03 -9.50 -18.04
CA SER A 188 4.11 -9.84 -17.11
C SER A 188 3.59 -10.40 -15.81
N LEU A 189 2.54 -9.78 -15.23
CA LEU A 189 1.90 -10.24 -14.00
C LEU A 189 1.31 -11.65 -14.16
N LYS A 190 0.63 -11.90 -15.29
CA LYS A 190 0.13 -13.26 -15.61
C LYS A 190 1.26 -14.29 -15.67
N LYS A 191 2.38 -13.95 -16.31
CA LYS A 191 3.53 -14.86 -16.40
C LYS A 191 4.20 -15.07 -15.04
N VAL A 192 4.32 -14.04 -14.22
CA VAL A 192 4.78 -14.18 -12.84
C VAL A 192 3.85 -15.10 -12.05
N TYR A 193 2.53 -14.88 -12.13
CA TYR A 193 1.55 -15.73 -11.48
C TYR A 193 1.69 -17.21 -11.90
N GLU A 194 1.79 -17.49 -13.21
CA GLU A 194 1.96 -18.85 -13.76
C GLU A 194 3.23 -19.55 -13.24
N VAL A 195 4.31 -18.82 -12.92
CA VAL A 195 5.56 -19.39 -12.38
C VAL A 195 5.36 -19.94 -10.97
N PHE A 196 4.50 -19.31 -10.16
CA PHE A 196 4.31 -19.68 -8.76
C PHE A 196 3.14 -20.63 -8.52
N VAL A 197 2.23 -20.71 -9.48
CA VAL A 197 1.03 -21.54 -9.36
C VAL A 197 1.28 -22.86 -10.05
N LEU A 198 1.25 -23.93 -9.27
CA LEU A 198 1.40 -25.27 -9.81
C LEU A 198 0.18 -25.60 -10.67
N SER A 199 0.38 -25.70 -11.96
CA SER A 199 -0.62 -26.23 -12.88
C SER A 199 -1.02 -27.64 -12.44
N LEU A 200 -2.30 -27.89 -12.21
CA LEU A 200 -2.85 -29.23 -11.96
C LEU A 200 -2.74 -30.19 -13.18
N ILE A 201 -1.99 -29.79 -14.20
CA ILE A 201 -1.81 -30.54 -15.44
C ILE A 201 -0.39 -31.12 -15.46
N HIS A 202 -0.09 -32.04 -14.56
CA HIS A 202 0.96 -33.06 -14.73
C HIS A 202 0.67 -34.23 -13.78
N ILE A 203 -0.45 -34.92 -14.02
CA ILE A 203 -0.61 -36.35 -13.72
C ILE A 203 -1.30 -37.00 -14.92
#